data_8eddfedf1681f271e599782ba5edec38
#
_entry.id   8eddfedf1681f271e599782ba5edec38
#
_cell.length_a   1.000
_cell.length_b   1.000
_cell.length_c   1.000
_cell.angle_alpha   90.00
_cell.angle_beta   90.00
_cell.angle_gamma   90.00
#
_symmetry.space_group_name_H-M   'P 1'
#
loop_
_entity.id
_entity.type
_entity.pdbx_description
1 polymer ?
#
loop_
_entity_poly.entity_id
_entity_poly.type
_entity_poly.pdbx_seq_one_letter_code
_entity_poly.pdbx_strand_id
1 'polypeptide(L)'
;MATQEETFKKLVAHCKEYGFVFPSSEIYDGLGAVYDYGQNGVELKNNIKKYWWDAMTMLHENIVGIDASIFMHPTTWKASGHVDAFNDPLIDNKDSKKRYRADVLIEDQLAKYDEKIEKEVAKARKRFGESFDEEMFKQTNERVKANVEKRNALHKRFATALNDSNLEQLKQIILDEEIVCPISGTRNWTDVRQFNLMFSTEMGSTADGAMKIYLRPETAQGIFVNYLNVQKTGRMKIPFGIAQIGKAFRNEIVARQFVFRMREFEQMEMQFFVRPGEEMKWFEYWKEFRLKWHKALGMGDENYRYHDHDKLAHYANAATDIEFQMPFGFKEVEGIHSRTDFDLSQHAQYSGKKIEYFDPELNKSYTPYVIETSIGVDRMFLSVMCGAYKEEVLEGGDTRVVLNLPAVLAPVKACVMPLVKKDGLPEKAREIMDMLKYDFHTNYDEKDSIGKRYRRQDAIGTPFCITVDHDTLNDNCVTIRHRDTMAQERVAIDDLHTILSKACNMRETFKKLK
;
A
#
# COMPACT_ATOMS: atom_id res chain seq x y z
N MET A 1 24.29 12.83 -6.93
CA MET A 1 23.03 12.05 -6.88
C MET A 1 22.08 12.80 -5.96
N ALA A 2 20.83 12.97 -6.34
CA ALA A 2 19.80 13.55 -5.48
C ALA A 2 19.65 12.70 -4.22
N THR A 3 19.35 13.34 -3.08
CA THR A 3 19.04 12.60 -1.86
C THR A 3 17.71 11.86 -2.01
N GLN A 4 17.47 10.81 -1.20
CA GLN A 4 16.18 10.08 -1.21
C GLN A 4 14.99 11.02 -0.95
N GLU A 5 15.17 12.02 -0.07
CA GLU A 5 14.16 13.04 0.22
C GLU A 5 13.86 13.94 -0.99
N GLU A 6 14.88 14.34 -1.72
CA GLU A 6 14.71 15.13 -2.96
C GLU A 6 13.99 14.32 -4.04
N THR A 7 14.32 13.05 -4.20
CA THR A 7 13.63 12.14 -5.13
C THR A 7 12.16 12.01 -4.77
N PHE A 8 11.83 11.88 -3.49
CA PHE A 8 10.44 11.80 -3.04
C PHE A 8 9.67 13.10 -3.30
N LYS A 9 10.28 14.26 -3.05
CA LYS A 9 9.66 15.57 -3.37
C LYS A 9 9.37 15.72 -4.86
N LYS A 10 10.30 15.28 -5.72
CA LYS A 10 10.12 15.27 -7.18
C LYS A 10 8.98 14.35 -7.60
N LEU A 11 8.89 13.14 -7.02
CA LEU A 11 7.80 12.21 -7.28
C LEU A 11 6.44 12.80 -6.91
N VAL A 12 6.32 13.45 -5.75
CA VAL A 12 5.07 14.11 -5.32
C VAL A 12 4.68 15.23 -6.29
N ALA A 13 5.64 16.05 -6.70
CA ALA A 13 5.40 17.10 -7.70
C ALA A 13 4.95 16.51 -9.04
N HIS A 14 5.60 15.43 -9.49
CA HIS A 14 5.26 14.69 -10.69
C HIS A 14 3.84 14.12 -10.63
N CYS A 15 3.44 13.53 -9.49
CA CYS A 15 2.07 13.03 -9.31
C CYS A 15 1.02 14.12 -9.51
N LYS A 16 1.28 15.33 -9.02
CA LYS A 16 0.39 16.47 -9.20
C LYS A 16 0.38 16.97 -10.65
N GLU A 17 1.55 17.18 -11.23
CA GLU A 17 1.72 17.72 -12.58
C GLU A 17 1.03 16.83 -13.65
N TYR A 18 1.15 15.51 -13.50
CA TYR A 18 0.66 14.56 -14.49
C TYR A 18 -0.68 13.91 -14.13
N GLY A 19 -1.44 14.49 -13.21
CA GLY A 19 -2.81 14.06 -12.90
C GLY A 19 -2.91 12.69 -12.27
N PHE A 20 -1.98 12.36 -11.37
CA PHE A 20 -2.06 11.15 -10.56
C PHE A 20 -2.75 11.40 -9.22
N VAL A 21 -2.29 12.38 -8.45
CA VAL A 21 -2.83 12.67 -7.11
C VAL A 21 -2.85 14.16 -6.84
N PHE A 22 -3.96 14.64 -6.30
CA PHE A 22 -4.15 16.02 -5.87
C PHE A 22 -4.50 16.08 -4.38
N PRO A 23 -4.16 17.16 -3.65
CA PRO A 23 -4.78 17.43 -2.36
C PRO A 23 -6.30 17.54 -2.53
N SER A 24 -7.08 16.87 -1.69
CA SER A 24 -8.54 16.98 -1.78
C SER A 24 -9.00 18.40 -1.46
N SER A 25 -9.96 18.90 -2.26
CA SER A 25 -10.53 20.25 -2.10
C SER A 25 -9.48 21.37 -2.15
N GLU A 26 -8.48 21.25 -3.01
CA GLU A 26 -7.34 22.18 -3.12
C GLU A 26 -7.78 23.64 -3.32
N ILE A 27 -8.92 23.88 -3.99
CA ILE A 27 -9.49 25.24 -4.18
C ILE A 27 -9.89 25.93 -2.86
N TYR A 28 -9.97 25.17 -1.74
CA TYR A 28 -10.23 25.63 -0.40
C TYR A 28 -9.03 25.37 0.54
N ASP A 29 -7.81 25.46 0.02
CA ASP A 29 -6.55 25.17 0.73
C ASP A 29 -6.36 23.69 1.14
N GLY A 30 -7.20 22.81 0.63
CA GLY A 30 -7.13 21.37 0.86
C GLY A 30 -7.59 20.91 2.24
N LEU A 31 -7.75 19.59 2.38
CA LEU A 31 -8.00 18.93 3.66
C LEU A 31 -6.81 18.02 4.00
N GLY A 32 -6.21 18.23 5.17
CA GLY A 32 -4.99 17.52 5.57
C GLY A 32 -5.15 16.01 5.57
N ALA A 33 -4.24 15.30 4.93
CA ALA A 33 -4.22 13.84 4.79
C ALA A 33 -5.43 13.23 4.08
N VAL A 34 -6.02 13.97 3.17
CA VAL A 34 -7.05 13.50 2.24
C VAL A 34 -6.63 13.89 0.83
N TYR A 35 -6.72 12.96 -0.10
CA TYR A 35 -6.25 13.14 -1.47
C TYR A 35 -7.28 12.63 -2.48
N ASP A 36 -7.32 13.27 -3.64
CA ASP A 36 -8.10 12.88 -4.79
C ASP A 36 -7.15 12.26 -5.84
N TYR A 37 -7.61 11.21 -6.53
CA TYR A 37 -6.88 10.61 -7.63
C TYR A 37 -7.37 11.22 -8.94
N GLY A 38 -6.42 11.81 -9.69
CA GLY A 38 -6.70 12.39 -11.01
C GLY A 38 -6.86 11.32 -12.09
N GLN A 39 -6.98 11.76 -13.34
CA GLN A 39 -7.30 10.90 -14.47
C GLN A 39 -6.31 9.74 -14.69
N ASN A 40 -5.01 9.95 -14.47
CA ASN A 40 -4.02 8.88 -14.56
C ASN A 40 -3.94 8.07 -13.28
N GLY A 41 -4.15 8.73 -12.12
CA GLY A 41 -4.12 8.07 -10.82
C GLY A 41 -5.25 7.08 -10.61
N VAL A 42 -6.48 7.44 -11.01
CA VAL A 42 -7.65 6.56 -10.84
C VAL A 42 -7.52 5.30 -11.71
N GLU A 43 -7.01 5.43 -12.94
CA GLU A 43 -6.80 4.27 -13.81
C GLU A 43 -5.70 3.34 -13.28
N LEU A 44 -4.57 3.89 -12.82
CA LEU A 44 -3.53 3.09 -12.16
C LEU A 44 -4.10 2.38 -10.93
N LYS A 45 -4.85 3.08 -10.10
CA LYS A 45 -5.47 2.54 -8.89
C LYS A 45 -6.48 1.43 -9.22
N ASN A 46 -7.30 1.60 -10.25
CA ASN A 46 -8.24 0.59 -10.71
C ASN A 46 -7.53 -0.66 -11.25
N ASN A 47 -6.44 -0.47 -12.00
CA ASN A 47 -5.62 -1.59 -12.49
C ASN A 47 -4.95 -2.37 -11.35
N ILE A 48 -4.48 -1.69 -10.29
CA ILE A 48 -3.95 -2.32 -9.07
C ILE A 48 -5.05 -3.15 -8.39
N LYS A 49 -6.23 -2.57 -8.19
CA LYS A 49 -7.38 -3.28 -7.58
C LYS A 49 -7.78 -4.50 -8.40
N LYS A 50 -7.84 -4.35 -9.73
CA LYS A 50 -8.16 -5.47 -10.62
C LYS A 50 -7.10 -6.56 -10.56
N TYR A 51 -5.82 -6.22 -10.54
CA TYR A 51 -4.71 -7.17 -10.42
C TYR A 51 -4.81 -7.98 -9.12
N TRP A 52 -5.15 -7.34 -8.01
CA TRP A 52 -5.37 -8.03 -6.74
C TRP A 52 -6.64 -8.89 -6.75
N TRP A 53 -7.75 -8.32 -7.22
CA TRP A 53 -9.06 -8.99 -7.22
C TRP A 53 -9.04 -10.26 -8.04
N ASP A 54 -8.51 -10.19 -9.25
CA ASP A 54 -8.42 -11.33 -10.15
C ASP A 54 -7.46 -12.41 -9.59
N ALA A 55 -6.36 -12.00 -8.96
CA ALA A 55 -5.46 -12.94 -8.31
C ALA A 55 -6.13 -13.70 -7.16
N MET A 56 -7.01 -13.05 -6.40
CA MET A 56 -7.75 -13.68 -5.31
C MET A 56 -8.90 -14.55 -5.83
N THR A 57 -9.80 -13.99 -6.64
CA THR A 57 -11.09 -14.62 -6.96
C THR A 57 -11.06 -15.50 -8.21
N MET A 58 -10.08 -15.34 -9.10
CA MET A 58 -9.98 -16.15 -10.33
C MET A 58 -8.92 -17.25 -10.24
N LEU A 59 -7.81 -17.00 -9.50
CA LEU A 59 -6.76 -18.00 -9.37
C LEU A 59 -7.02 -19.00 -8.23
N HIS A 60 -7.96 -18.69 -7.33
CA HIS A 60 -8.36 -19.54 -6.22
C HIS A 60 -9.86 -19.84 -6.31
N GLU A 61 -10.21 -21.11 -6.55
CA GLU A 61 -11.59 -21.56 -6.69
C GLU A 61 -12.43 -21.44 -5.40
N ASN A 62 -11.75 -21.36 -4.27
CA ASN A 62 -12.33 -21.29 -2.93
C ASN A 62 -12.29 -19.88 -2.32
N ILE A 63 -12.10 -18.83 -3.12
CA ILE A 63 -12.20 -17.43 -2.67
C ILE A 63 -13.32 -16.74 -3.42
N VAL A 64 -14.22 -16.11 -2.65
CA VAL A 64 -15.34 -15.32 -3.17
C VAL A 64 -15.26 -13.87 -2.69
N GLY A 65 -15.88 -12.96 -3.42
CA GLY A 65 -15.91 -11.54 -3.08
C GLY A 65 -17.18 -11.11 -2.37
N ILE A 66 -17.07 -10.07 -1.54
CA ILE A 66 -18.20 -9.30 -1.02
C ILE A 66 -17.94 -7.79 -1.13
N ASP A 67 -18.99 -7.01 -0.99
CA ASP A 67 -18.94 -5.56 -0.79
C ASP A 67 -19.81 -5.20 0.42
N ALA A 68 -19.20 -5.15 1.61
CA ALA A 68 -19.90 -4.82 2.83
C ALA A 68 -20.03 -3.31 3.02
N SER A 69 -21.10 -2.88 3.68
CA SER A 69 -21.37 -1.46 3.94
C SER A 69 -20.30 -0.80 4.80
N ILE A 70 -20.05 0.50 4.55
CA ILE A 70 -19.21 1.33 5.41
C ILE A 70 -19.85 1.51 6.79
N PHE A 71 -21.15 1.80 6.81
CA PHE A 71 -21.93 1.90 8.04
C PHE A 71 -22.35 0.51 8.51
N MET A 72 -21.92 0.14 9.69
CA MET A 72 -22.28 -1.11 10.34
C MET A 72 -22.86 -0.83 11.73
N HIS A 73 -23.60 -1.81 12.26
CA HIS A 73 -24.16 -1.70 13.61
C HIS A 73 -23.05 -1.38 14.62
N PRO A 74 -23.21 -0.42 15.54
CA PRO A 74 -22.15 -0.01 16.47
C PRO A 74 -21.56 -1.16 17.31
N THR A 75 -22.36 -2.20 17.59
CA THR A 75 -21.89 -3.40 18.30
C THR A 75 -20.79 -4.14 17.54
N THR A 76 -20.71 -4.02 16.22
CA THR A 76 -19.60 -4.60 15.42
C THR A 76 -18.27 -4.07 15.90
N TRP A 77 -18.18 -2.77 16.10
CA TRP A 77 -16.95 -2.07 16.53
C TRP A 77 -16.66 -2.27 18.02
N LYS A 78 -17.68 -2.50 18.82
CA LYS A 78 -17.51 -2.88 20.22
C LYS A 78 -17.00 -4.31 20.34
N ALA A 79 -17.56 -5.25 19.61
CA ALA A 79 -17.16 -6.65 19.60
C ALA A 79 -15.70 -6.81 19.13
N SER A 80 -15.29 -6.07 18.10
CA SER A 80 -13.91 -6.09 17.58
C SER A 80 -12.91 -5.29 18.44
N GLY A 81 -13.36 -4.60 19.52
CA GLY A 81 -12.51 -3.80 20.40
C GLY A 81 -12.14 -2.41 19.88
N HIS A 82 -12.54 -2.01 18.67
CA HIS A 82 -12.16 -0.72 18.09
C HIS A 82 -12.68 0.49 18.87
N VAL A 83 -13.86 0.39 19.49
CA VAL A 83 -14.41 1.50 20.28
C VAL A 83 -13.55 1.77 21.52
N ASP A 84 -13.03 0.72 22.14
CA ASP A 84 -12.38 0.80 23.44
C ASP A 84 -10.84 0.90 23.33
N ALA A 85 -10.22 0.25 22.32
CA ALA A 85 -8.77 0.07 22.25
C ALA A 85 -8.08 0.68 21.02
N PHE A 86 -8.82 1.20 20.04
CA PHE A 86 -8.23 1.78 18.84
C PHE A 86 -7.81 3.24 19.07
N ASN A 87 -6.77 3.41 19.90
CA ASN A 87 -6.33 4.71 20.38
C ASN A 87 -4.84 4.95 20.12
N ASP A 88 -4.50 6.20 19.76
CA ASP A 88 -3.11 6.68 19.72
C ASP A 88 -2.79 7.46 20.99
N PRO A 89 -1.59 7.27 21.59
CA PRO A 89 -1.12 8.09 22.69
C PRO A 89 -0.62 9.43 22.17
N LEU A 90 -1.33 10.52 22.45
CA LEU A 90 -1.01 11.85 21.98
C LEU A 90 -0.41 12.73 23.06
N ILE A 91 0.58 13.54 22.67
CA ILE A 91 1.25 14.54 23.51
C ILE A 91 1.37 15.86 22.76
N ASP A 92 1.13 16.98 23.43
CA ASP A 92 1.27 18.30 22.85
C ASP A 92 2.54 19.00 23.38
N ASN A 93 3.24 19.71 22.50
CA ASN A 93 4.28 20.63 22.94
C ASN A 93 3.67 22.04 23.14
N LYS A 94 3.79 22.60 24.35
CA LYS A 94 3.15 23.85 24.73
C LYS A 94 3.69 25.07 23.98
N ASP A 95 4.96 25.03 23.59
CA ASP A 95 5.62 26.14 22.93
C ASP A 95 5.31 26.20 21.42
N SER A 96 5.41 25.06 20.74
CA SER A 96 5.06 24.98 19.31
C SER A 96 3.57 24.87 19.05
N LYS A 97 2.76 24.57 20.07
CA LYS A 97 1.32 24.26 19.98
C LYS A 97 1.01 23.13 18.98
N LYS A 98 1.99 22.24 18.76
CA LYS A 98 1.85 21.09 17.85
C LYS A 98 1.66 19.81 18.63
N ARG A 99 0.86 18.93 18.04
CA ARG A 99 0.53 17.61 18.56
C ARG A 99 1.37 16.53 17.90
N TYR A 100 1.79 15.56 18.71
CA TYR A 100 2.62 14.44 18.30
C TYR A 100 2.06 13.14 18.87
N ARG A 101 2.40 12.03 18.26
CA ARG A 101 2.24 10.70 18.85
C ARG A 101 3.43 10.45 19.78
N ALA A 102 3.14 10.12 21.03
CA ALA A 102 4.17 9.86 22.04
C ALA A 102 5.01 8.63 21.67
N ASP A 103 4.37 7.58 21.16
CA ASP A 103 5.03 6.37 20.69
C ASP A 103 5.99 6.66 19.52
N VAL A 104 5.57 7.44 18.52
CA VAL A 104 6.43 7.81 17.38
C VAL A 104 7.65 8.65 17.82
N LEU A 105 7.48 9.55 18.79
CA LEU A 105 8.62 10.31 19.32
C LEU A 105 9.66 9.41 19.98
N ILE A 106 9.22 8.34 20.65
CA ILE A 106 10.11 7.36 21.28
C ILE A 106 10.75 6.45 20.21
N GLU A 107 9.99 6.01 19.19
CA GLU A 107 10.52 5.27 18.03
C GLU A 107 11.58 6.06 17.28
N ASP A 108 11.35 7.35 17.02
CA ASP A 108 12.34 8.25 16.40
C ASP A 108 13.62 8.36 17.26
N GLN A 109 13.51 8.26 18.58
CA GLN A 109 14.67 8.24 19.47
C GLN A 109 15.42 6.90 19.42
N LEU A 110 14.71 5.77 19.36
CA LEU A 110 15.30 4.45 19.11
C LEU A 110 16.06 4.43 17.78
N ALA A 111 15.44 4.95 16.72
CA ALA A 111 16.08 5.05 15.40
C ALA A 111 17.36 5.87 15.43
N LYS A 112 17.44 6.95 16.24
CA LYS A 112 18.69 7.72 16.43
C LYS A 112 19.80 6.91 17.09
N TYR A 113 19.47 5.99 18.02
CA TYR A 113 20.44 5.07 18.59
C TYR A 113 20.92 4.08 17.53
N ASP A 114 20.01 3.51 16.75
CA ASP A 114 20.34 2.56 15.68
C ASP A 114 21.22 3.24 14.61
N GLU A 115 20.94 4.49 14.22
CA GLU A 115 21.79 5.26 13.30
C GLU A 115 23.21 5.50 13.85
N LYS A 116 23.34 5.78 15.16
CA LYS A 116 24.67 5.96 15.79
C LYS A 116 25.47 4.68 15.78
N ILE A 117 24.82 3.55 16.08
CA ILE A 117 25.42 2.21 16.05
C ILE A 117 25.89 1.91 14.60
N GLU A 118 25.00 2.06 13.62
CA GLU A 118 25.28 1.73 12.23
C GLU A 118 26.41 2.62 11.63
N LYS A 119 26.47 3.89 11.97
CA LYS A 119 27.57 4.78 11.57
C LYS A 119 28.93 4.30 12.05
N GLU A 120 29.04 3.82 13.28
CA GLU A 120 30.30 3.29 13.81
C GLU A 120 30.64 1.91 13.23
N VAL A 121 29.65 1.04 13.06
CA VAL A 121 29.78 -0.28 12.39
C VAL A 121 30.26 -0.09 10.93
N ALA A 122 29.64 0.82 10.18
CA ALA A 122 30.02 1.09 8.79
C ALA A 122 31.45 1.63 8.65
N LYS A 123 31.89 2.49 9.59
CA LYS A 123 33.30 2.94 9.64
C LYS A 123 34.26 1.79 9.91
N ALA A 124 33.91 0.90 10.85
CA ALA A 124 34.71 -0.25 11.19
C ALA A 124 34.79 -1.26 10.02
N ARG A 125 33.65 -1.53 9.37
CA ARG A 125 33.59 -2.38 8.17
C ARG A 125 34.49 -1.87 7.04
N LYS A 126 34.51 -0.54 6.81
CA LYS A 126 35.45 0.07 5.84
C LYS A 126 36.94 -0.06 6.24
N ARG A 127 37.23 -0.07 7.54
CA ARG A 127 38.58 -0.15 8.06
C ARG A 127 39.14 -1.57 8.07
N PHE A 128 38.32 -2.57 8.42
CA PHE A 128 38.76 -3.95 8.64
C PHE A 128 38.44 -4.90 7.47
N GLY A 129 37.65 -4.47 6.48
CA GLY A 129 37.35 -5.26 5.28
C GLY A 129 36.67 -6.59 5.57
N GLU A 130 37.08 -7.64 4.84
CA GLU A 130 36.48 -8.98 4.93
C GLU A 130 36.70 -9.69 6.29
N SER A 131 37.66 -9.24 7.09
CA SER A 131 37.91 -9.78 8.44
C SER A 131 37.08 -9.14 9.55
N PHE A 132 36.11 -8.28 9.19
CA PHE A 132 35.29 -7.57 10.17
C PHE A 132 34.19 -8.47 10.74
N ASP A 133 34.27 -8.71 12.03
CA ASP A 133 33.21 -9.37 12.82
C ASP A 133 32.35 -8.30 13.50
N GLU A 134 31.14 -8.11 12.99
CA GLU A 134 30.21 -7.09 13.44
C GLU A 134 29.69 -7.38 14.87
N GLU A 135 29.38 -8.62 15.18
CA GLU A 135 28.85 -9.00 16.49
C GLU A 135 29.91 -8.81 17.59
N MET A 136 31.12 -9.25 17.32
CA MET A 136 32.26 -9.01 18.22
C MET A 136 32.53 -7.51 18.39
N PHE A 137 32.44 -6.73 17.31
CA PHE A 137 32.63 -5.28 17.37
C PHE A 137 31.55 -4.58 18.20
N LYS A 138 30.29 -4.98 18.05
CA LYS A 138 29.18 -4.44 18.86
C LYS A 138 29.36 -4.72 20.36
N GLN A 139 29.98 -5.84 20.72
CA GLN A 139 30.22 -6.23 22.11
C GLN A 139 31.49 -5.60 22.72
N THR A 140 32.51 -5.32 21.92
CA THR A 140 33.83 -4.89 22.39
C THR A 140 34.09 -3.38 22.26
N ASN A 141 33.45 -2.71 21.31
CA ASN A 141 33.60 -1.26 21.17
C ASN A 141 32.75 -0.52 22.21
N GLU A 142 33.37 0.16 23.14
CA GLU A 142 32.70 0.83 24.27
C GLU A 142 31.56 1.78 23.84
N ARG A 143 31.76 2.57 22.76
CA ARG A 143 30.76 3.52 22.25
C ARG A 143 29.55 2.80 21.64
N VAL A 144 29.80 1.75 20.86
CA VAL A 144 28.74 0.96 20.25
C VAL A 144 27.97 0.21 21.31
N LYS A 145 28.70 -0.46 22.23
CA LYS A 145 28.11 -1.18 23.36
C LYS A 145 27.20 -0.29 24.21
N ALA A 146 27.68 0.92 24.58
CA ALA A 146 26.87 1.87 25.36
C ALA A 146 25.60 2.32 24.63
N ASN A 147 25.64 2.51 23.29
CA ASN A 147 24.44 2.83 22.52
C ASN A 147 23.49 1.63 22.40
N VAL A 148 24.01 0.42 22.22
CA VAL A 148 23.22 -0.82 22.20
C VAL A 148 22.50 -1.03 23.55
N GLU A 149 23.20 -0.85 24.67
CA GLU A 149 22.61 -0.97 26.00
C GLU A 149 21.49 0.06 26.23
N LYS A 150 21.72 1.33 25.88
CA LYS A 150 20.70 2.39 25.98
C LYS A 150 19.50 2.10 25.08
N ARG A 151 19.75 1.71 23.84
CA ARG A 151 18.69 1.33 22.87
C ARG A 151 17.83 0.18 23.41
N ASN A 152 18.47 -0.87 23.93
CA ASN A 152 17.76 -2.04 24.46
C ASN A 152 16.99 -1.71 25.76
N ALA A 153 17.56 -0.90 26.63
CA ALA A 153 16.87 -0.45 27.84
C ALA A 153 15.65 0.42 27.52
N LEU A 154 15.80 1.36 26.57
CA LEU A 154 14.69 2.19 26.09
C LEU A 154 13.62 1.33 25.44
N HIS A 155 13.99 0.42 24.54
CA HIS A 155 13.06 -0.49 23.86
C HIS A 155 12.25 -1.34 24.86
N LYS A 156 12.90 -1.90 25.88
CA LYS A 156 12.22 -2.68 26.91
C LYS A 156 11.22 -1.84 27.71
N ARG A 157 11.61 -0.65 28.16
CA ARG A 157 10.73 0.28 28.89
C ARG A 157 9.53 0.69 28.03
N PHE A 158 9.78 1.03 26.77
CA PHE A 158 8.76 1.43 25.81
C PHE A 158 7.78 0.31 25.53
N ALA A 159 8.26 -0.91 25.26
CA ALA A 159 7.41 -2.08 25.07
C ALA A 159 6.52 -2.36 26.29
N THR A 160 7.06 -2.24 27.50
CA THR A 160 6.29 -2.40 28.75
C THR A 160 5.21 -1.33 28.85
N ALA A 161 5.56 -0.04 28.64
CA ALA A 161 4.60 1.06 28.74
C ALA A 161 3.45 0.94 27.73
N LEU A 162 3.73 0.48 26.52
CA LEU A 162 2.70 0.22 25.50
C LEU A 162 1.81 -0.96 25.89
N ASN A 163 2.39 -2.06 26.39
CA ASN A 163 1.65 -3.25 26.80
C ASN A 163 0.65 -2.95 27.90
N ASP A 164 1.09 -2.16 28.88
CA ASP A 164 0.30 -1.81 30.05
C ASP A 164 -0.61 -0.60 29.78
N SER A 165 -0.60 -0.05 28.56
CA SER A 165 -1.29 1.21 28.20
C SER A 165 -0.98 2.34 29.19
N ASN A 166 0.26 2.36 29.70
CA ASN A 166 0.69 3.28 30.74
C ASN A 166 1.15 4.63 30.15
N LEU A 167 0.23 5.56 30.05
CA LEU A 167 0.44 6.90 29.46
C LEU A 167 1.44 7.75 30.26
N GLU A 168 1.45 7.61 31.59
CA GLU A 168 2.39 8.33 32.45
C GLU A 168 3.83 7.86 32.19
N GLN A 169 4.01 6.56 32.00
CA GLN A 169 5.32 6.00 31.70
C GLN A 169 5.80 6.39 30.30
N LEU A 170 4.92 6.49 29.29
CA LEU A 170 5.28 7.04 27.99
C LEU A 170 5.79 8.48 28.11
N LYS A 171 5.11 9.33 28.90
CA LYS A 171 5.56 10.69 29.16
C LYS A 171 6.92 10.69 29.88
N GLN A 172 7.09 9.84 30.89
CA GLN A 172 8.34 9.77 31.65
C GLN A 172 9.52 9.35 30.76
N ILE A 173 9.31 8.42 29.81
CA ILE A 173 10.32 8.04 28.82
C ILE A 173 10.73 9.25 27.97
N ILE A 174 9.76 10.04 27.49
CA ILE A 174 10.02 11.25 26.67
C ILE A 174 10.87 12.25 27.45
N LEU A 175 10.62 12.41 28.75
CA LEU A 175 11.36 13.31 29.62
C LEU A 175 12.77 12.77 29.92
N ASP A 176 12.91 11.49 30.29
CA ASP A 176 14.18 10.85 30.64
C ASP A 176 15.16 10.81 29.44
N GLU A 177 14.64 10.51 28.26
CA GLU A 177 15.41 10.49 27.01
C GLU A 177 15.62 11.90 26.43
N GLU A 178 15.22 12.93 27.16
CA GLU A 178 15.38 14.32 26.79
C GLU A 178 14.87 14.64 25.37
N ILE A 179 13.78 13.99 24.94
CA ILE A 179 13.23 14.17 23.61
C ILE A 179 12.69 15.59 23.44
N VAL A 180 13.22 16.28 22.44
CA VAL A 180 12.85 17.66 22.11
C VAL A 180 11.79 17.69 21.01
N CYS A 181 10.95 18.72 21.04
CA CYS A 181 10.00 18.99 19.98
C CYS A 181 10.74 19.26 18.65
N PRO A 182 10.42 18.57 17.55
CA PRO A 182 11.07 18.78 16.25
C PRO A 182 10.96 20.20 15.69
N ILE A 183 9.96 20.97 16.13
CA ILE A 183 9.70 22.32 15.63
C ILE A 183 10.29 23.38 16.55
N SER A 184 9.97 23.33 17.87
CA SER A 184 10.44 24.37 18.80
C SER A 184 11.79 24.07 19.45
N GLY A 185 12.27 22.82 19.37
CA GLY A 185 13.48 22.40 20.08
C GLY A 185 13.34 22.32 21.59
N THR A 186 12.15 22.57 22.15
CA THR A 186 11.89 22.58 23.60
C THR A 186 11.38 21.24 24.11
N ARG A 187 11.41 21.04 25.44
CA ARG A 187 10.91 19.85 26.14
C ARG A 187 9.63 20.14 26.93
N ASN A 188 8.91 21.20 26.60
CA ASN A 188 7.72 21.64 27.32
C ASN A 188 6.48 20.83 26.88
N TRP A 189 6.41 19.58 27.35
CA TRP A 189 5.37 18.62 26.98
C TRP A 189 4.17 18.66 27.95
N THR A 190 2.98 18.36 27.40
CA THR A 190 1.76 18.10 28.18
C THR A 190 1.77 16.67 28.72
N ASP A 191 0.70 16.25 29.39
CA ASP A 191 0.44 14.85 29.65
C ASP A 191 0.08 14.12 28.34
N VAL A 192 0.40 12.82 28.27
CA VAL A 192 -0.04 11.93 27.20
C VAL A 192 -1.52 11.60 27.41
N ARG A 193 -2.31 11.67 26.32
CA ARG A 193 -3.74 11.35 26.33
C ARG A 193 -4.05 10.35 25.22
N GLN A 194 -4.97 9.44 25.50
CA GLN A 194 -5.49 8.55 24.45
C GLN A 194 -6.41 9.32 23.51
N PHE A 195 -6.29 9.04 22.24
CA PHE A 195 -7.13 9.61 21.18
C PHE A 195 -7.66 8.48 20.29
N ASN A 196 -8.98 8.28 20.31
CA ASN A 196 -9.61 7.25 19.48
C ASN A 196 -9.59 7.66 18.00
N LEU A 197 -9.14 6.75 17.15
CA LEU A 197 -8.99 6.96 15.71
C LEU A 197 -10.28 6.74 14.92
N MET A 198 -11.38 6.34 15.56
CA MET A 198 -12.65 6.14 14.87
C MET A 198 -13.33 7.48 14.55
N PHE A 199 -13.67 7.71 13.28
CA PHE A 199 -14.65 8.74 12.93
C PHE A 199 -16.04 8.28 13.31
N SER A 200 -16.86 9.17 13.85
CA SER A 200 -18.26 8.90 14.17
C SER A 200 -19.17 9.99 13.63
N THR A 201 -20.42 9.61 13.36
CA THR A 201 -21.51 10.49 13.00
C THR A 201 -22.80 9.99 13.68
N GLU A 202 -23.88 10.73 13.51
CA GLU A 202 -25.19 10.39 14.07
C GLU A 202 -26.17 10.00 12.96
N MET A 203 -26.95 8.96 13.20
CA MET A 203 -28.00 8.49 12.31
C MET A 203 -29.34 8.58 13.04
N GLY A 204 -30.26 9.39 12.54
CA GLY A 204 -31.59 9.62 13.12
C GLY A 204 -32.13 10.99 12.74
N SER A 205 -33.43 11.18 12.89
CA SER A 205 -34.13 12.43 12.52
C SER A 205 -34.24 13.44 13.66
N THR A 206 -33.96 13.03 14.90
CA THR A 206 -34.05 13.88 16.10
C THR A 206 -32.79 13.73 16.96
N ALA A 207 -32.35 14.78 17.60
CA ALA A 207 -31.17 14.77 18.46
C ALA A 207 -31.31 13.76 19.63
N ASP A 208 -32.50 13.63 20.21
CA ASP A 208 -32.74 12.76 21.36
C ASP A 208 -32.87 11.26 21.00
N GLY A 209 -33.03 10.93 19.71
CA GLY A 209 -33.18 9.57 19.19
C GLY A 209 -32.08 9.14 18.22
N ALA A 210 -31.06 9.96 18.04
CA ALA A 210 -29.99 9.68 17.10
C ALA A 210 -29.07 8.57 17.62
N MET A 211 -28.79 7.59 16.76
CA MET A 211 -27.83 6.52 17.03
C MET A 211 -26.46 6.95 16.57
N LYS A 212 -25.45 6.89 17.47
CA LYS A 212 -24.07 7.10 17.11
C LYS A 212 -23.59 5.92 16.27
N ILE A 213 -23.12 6.20 15.07
CA ILE A 213 -22.52 5.22 14.16
C ILE A 213 -21.08 5.64 13.82
N TYR A 214 -20.31 4.71 13.27
CA TYR A 214 -18.89 4.93 12.97
C TYR A 214 -18.62 4.69 11.49
N LEU A 215 -17.66 5.43 10.95
CA LEU A 215 -17.03 5.09 9.69
C LEU A 215 -16.04 3.95 9.94
N ARG A 216 -16.13 2.88 9.16
CA ARG A 216 -15.28 1.70 9.38
C ARG A 216 -13.78 2.05 9.29
N PRO A 217 -12.95 1.67 10.27
CA PRO A 217 -11.50 1.90 10.25
C PRO A 217 -10.74 0.81 9.49
N GLU A 218 -11.43 -0.28 9.10
CA GLU A 218 -10.92 -1.42 8.34
C GLU A 218 -12.06 -2.15 7.62
N THR A 219 -11.73 -2.98 6.65
CA THR A 219 -12.69 -3.77 5.88
C THR A 219 -12.93 -5.17 6.44
N ALA A 220 -12.07 -5.67 7.34
CA ALA A 220 -12.13 -7.02 7.91
C ALA A 220 -13.48 -7.34 8.58
N GLN A 221 -13.98 -6.44 9.40
CA GLN A 221 -15.17 -6.69 10.21
C GLN A 221 -16.41 -6.92 9.36
N GLY A 222 -16.49 -6.27 8.18
CA GLY A 222 -17.54 -6.53 7.20
C GLY A 222 -17.54 -7.97 6.68
N ILE A 223 -16.35 -8.59 6.60
CA ILE A 223 -16.21 -9.99 6.21
C ILE A 223 -16.69 -10.90 7.34
N PHE A 224 -16.24 -10.66 8.58
CA PHE A 224 -16.59 -11.52 9.72
C PHE A 224 -18.09 -11.55 10.00
N VAL A 225 -18.77 -10.39 10.01
CA VAL A 225 -20.22 -10.34 10.25
C VAL A 225 -21.04 -10.98 9.13
N ASN A 226 -20.46 -11.11 7.93
CA ASN A 226 -21.08 -11.78 6.79
C ASN A 226 -20.64 -13.25 6.59
N TYR A 227 -19.78 -13.77 7.46
CA TYR A 227 -19.26 -15.15 7.34
C TYR A 227 -20.37 -16.18 7.09
N LEU A 228 -21.39 -16.23 7.94
CA LEU A 228 -22.49 -17.18 7.83
C LEU A 228 -23.31 -16.98 6.55
N ASN A 229 -23.53 -15.73 6.13
CA ASN A 229 -24.27 -15.43 4.90
C ASN A 229 -23.52 -15.99 3.69
N VAL A 230 -22.22 -15.71 3.57
CA VAL A 230 -21.39 -16.16 2.45
C VAL A 230 -21.23 -17.68 2.48
N GLN A 231 -20.91 -18.26 3.65
CA GLN A 231 -20.72 -19.70 3.81
C GLN A 231 -21.95 -20.49 3.36
N LYS A 232 -23.14 -20.05 3.76
CA LYS A 232 -24.41 -20.74 3.45
C LYS A 232 -24.83 -20.54 2.00
N THR A 233 -24.84 -19.29 1.52
CA THR A 233 -25.32 -18.98 0.16
C THR A 233 -24.36 -19.50 -0.92
N GLY A 234 -23.06 -19.44 -0.67
CA GLY A 234 -22.02 -19.98 -1.54
C GLY A 234 -21.79 -21.48 -1.36
N ARG A 235 -22.38 -22.11 -0.34
CA ARG A 235 -22.10 -23.52 0.04
C ARG A 235 -20.61 -23.77 0.24
N MET A 236 -19.93 -22.77 0.81
CA MET A 236 -18.48 -22.79 0.95
C MET A 236 -18.05 -23.86 1.94
N LYS A 237 -16.97 -24.56 1.58
CA LYS A 237 -16.33 -25.57 2.42
C LYS A 237 -14.97 -25.04 2.88
N ILE A 238 -14.60 -25.31 4.12
CA ILE A 238 -13.28 -24.97 4.66
C ILE A 238 -12.21 -25.88 4.01
N PRO A 239 -11.06 -25.33 3.54
CA PRO A 239 -10.69 -23.91 3.64
C PRO A 239 -11.31 -23.05 2.53
N PHE A 240 -11.76 -21.84 2.88
CA PHE A 240 -12.23 -20.86 1.89
C PHE A 240 -11.94 -19.43 2.34
N GLY A 241 -11.91 -18.50 1.40
CA GLY A 241 -11.66 -17.10 1.64
C GLY A 241 -12.80 -16.19 1.21
N ILE A 242 -12.87 -15.03 1.87
CA ILE A 242 -13.76 -13.93 1.49
C ILE A 242 -12.90 -12.69 1.27
N ALA A 243 -12.96 -12.13 0.06
CA ALA A 243 -12.21 -10.97 -0.38
C ALA A 243 -13.09 -9.72 -0.46
N GLN A 244 -12.54 -8.56 -0.09
CA GLN A 244 -13.21 -7.27 -0.19
C GLN A 244 -12.23 -6.18 -0.57
N ILE A 245 -12.68 -5.22 -1.39
CA ILE A 245 -12.02 -3.94 -1.62
C ILE A 245 -12.95 -2.85 -1.13
N GLY A 246 -12.44 -1.90 -0.34
CA GLY A 246 -13.31 -0.81 0.10
C GLY A 246 -12.61 0.28 0.89
N LYS A 247 -13.30 1.40 1.02
CA LYS A 247 -12.86 2.56 1.79
C LYS A 247 -12.84 2.23 3.28
N ALA A 248 -11.81 2.77 3.96
CA ALA A 248 -11.67 2.77 5.40
C ALA A 248 -11.22 4.17 5.88
N PHE A 249 -11.46 4.47 7.15
CA PHE A 249 -11.33 5.82 7.68
C PHE A 249 -10.64 5.78 9.05
N ARG A 250 -9.55 6.55 9.21
CA ARG A 250 -8.85 6.69 10.48
C ARG A 250 -8.56 8.15 10.75
N ASN A 251 -8.98 8.66 11.89
CA ASN A 251 -8.76 10.05 12.28
C ASN A 251 -7.29 10.29 12.65
N GLU A 252 -6.40 10.08 11.69
CA GLU A 252 -4.96 10.23 11.84
C GLU A 252 -4.59 11.68 12.22
N ILE A 253 -3.89 11.83 13.34
CA ILE A 253 -3.45 13.14 13.82
C ILE A 253 -2.15 13.57 13.15
N VAL A 254 -1.24 12.62 12.92
CA VAL A 254 0.05 12.86 12.29
C VAL A 254 0.06 12.21 10.91
N ALA A 255 -0.47 12.95 9.93
CA ALA A 255 -0.37 12.57 8.53
C ALA A 255 1.00 12.93 7.99
N ARG A 256 1.70 11.95 7.46
CA ARG A 256 3.04 12.12 6.87
C ARG A 256 3.17 11.27 5.61
N GLN A 257 4.13 11.64 4.76
CA GLN A 257 4.57 10.82 3.64
C GLN A 257 3.52 10.64 2.53
N PHE A 258 2.81 11.75 2.19
CA PHE A 258 1.87 11.76 1.08
C PHE A 258 0.76 10.71 1.25
N VAL A 259 0.42 9.94 0.22
CA VAL A 259 -0.64 8.91 0.27
C VAL A 259 -0.28 7.66 1.09
N PHE A 260 0.87 7.63 1.76
CA PHE A 260 1.26 6.51 2.62
C PHE A 260 0.40 6.43 3.90
N ARG A 261 0.04 7.58 4.48
CA ARG A 261 -0.83 7.66 5.68
C ARG A 261 -1.88 8.74 5.52
N MET A 262 -3.12 8.31 5.35
CA MET A 262 -4.28 9.15 5.05
C MET A 262 -5.40 8.92 6.06
N ARG A 263 -6.34 9.87 6.13
CA ARG A 263 -7.56 9.77 6.94
C ARG A 263 -8.66 8.97 6.27
N GLU A 264 -8.72 9.04 4.95
CA GLU A 264 -9.58 8.23 4.08
C GLU A 264 -8.69 7.47 3.11
N PHE A 265 -8.75 6.15 3.10
CA PHE A 265 -7.92 5.27 2.29
C PHE A 265 -8.72 4.06 1.82
N GLU A 266 -8.11 3.20 1.04
CA GLU A 266 -8.74 2.00 0.51
C GLU A 266 -7.92 0.76 0.86
N GLN A 267 -8.60 -0.31 1.28
CA GLN A 267 -7.98 -1.61 1.58
C GLN A 267 -8.45 -2.65 0.58
N MET A 268 -7.56 -3.58 0.26
CA MET A 268 -7.82 -4.87 -0.38
C MET A 268 -7.53 -5.95 0.66
N GLU A 269 -8.56 -6.63 1.11
CA GLU A 269 -8.46 -7.50 2.27
C GLU A 269 -9.14 -8.83 2.01
N MET A 270 -8.48 -9.93 2.41
CA MET A 270 -9.02 -11.28 2.31
C MET A 270 -8.86 -11.97 3.66
N GLN A 271 -9.96 -12.57 4.13
CA GLN A 271 -10.00 -13.39 5.32
C GLN A 271 -10.20 -14.85 4.88
N PHE A 272 -9.22 -15.69 5.18
CA PHE A 272 -9.20 -17.10 4.78
C PHE A 272 -9.47 -17.99 5.98
N PHE A 273 -10.60 -18.72 5.93
CA PHE A 273 -11.10 -19.54 7.03
C PHE A 273 -10.57 -20.96 6.92
N VAL A 274 -9.98 -21.45 8.01
CA VAL A 274 -9.29 -22.75 8.06
C VAL A 274 -9.71 -23.57 9.28
N ARG A 275 -9.37 -24.86 9.28
CA ARG A 275 -9.53 -25.71 10.47
C ARG A 275 -8.55 -25.26 11.56
N PRO A 276 -8.98 -25.21 12.83
CA PRO A 276 -8.06 -25.03 13.96
C PRO A 276 -6.97 -26.12 13.94
N GLY A 277 -5.71 -25.68 14.05
CA GLY A 277 -4.52 -26.53 13.93
C GLY A 277 -3.90 -26.59 12.54
N GLU A 278 -4.56 -26.06 11.49
CA GLU A 278 -4.00 -25.93 10.14
C GLU A 278 -3.54 -24.50 9.82
N GLU A 279 -3.75 -23.56 10.74
CA GLU A 279 -3.52 -22.12 10.50
C GLU A 279 -2.09 -21.80 10.11
N MET A 280 -1.09 -22.44 10.72
CA MET A 280 0.31 -22.15 10.40
C MET A 280 0.69 -22.62 9.00
N LYS A 281 0.14 -23.73 8.52
CA LYS A 281 0.31 -24.19 7.14
C LYS A 281 -0.22 -23.17 6.14
N TRP A 282 -1.41 -22.63 6.40
CA TRP A 282 -2.04 -21.64 5.53
C TRP A 282 -1.42 -20.26 5.66
N PHE A 283 -0.90 -19.90 6.83
CA PHE A 283 -0.12 -18.69 7.03
C PHE A 283 1.13 -18.68 6.14
N GLU A 284 1.94 -19.76 6.15
CA GLU A 284 3.11 -19.86 5.30
C GLU A 284 2.76 -19.86 3.80
N TYR A 285 1.68 -20.55 3.41
CA TYR A 285 1.19 -20.52 2.03
C TYR A 285 0.87 -19.09 1.58
N TRP A 286 0.10 -18.33 2.37
CA TRP A 286 -0.28 -16.97 2.02
C TRP A 286 0.93 -16.02 2.08
N LYS A 287 1.82 -16.17 3.03
CA LYS A 287 3.08 -15.41 3.12
C LYS A 287 3.89 -15.54 1.82
N GLU A 288 4.12 -16.76 1.34
CA GLU A 288 4.85 -17.00 0.08
C GLU A 288 4.09 -16.49 -1.15
N PHE A 289 2.79 -16.81 -1.25
CA PHE A 289 1.97 -16.43 -2.40
C PHE A 289 1.90 -14.91 -2.56
N ARG A 290 1.72 -14.18 -1.46
CA ARG A 290 1.62 -12.73 -1.48
C ARG A 290 2.95 -12.07 -1.90
N LEU A 291 4.07 -12.54 -1.42
CA LEU A 291 5.37 -12.02 -1.85
C LEU A 291 5.63 -12.31 -3.34
N LYS A 292 5.31 -13.51 -3.83
CA LYS A 292 5.38 -13.82 -5.27
C LYS A 292 4.50 -12.89 -6.10
N TRP A 293 3.29 -12.58 -5.60
CA TRP A 293 2.37 -11.66 -6.26
C TRP A 293 2.95 -10.25 -6.40
N HIS A 294 3.56 -9.70 -5.36
CA HIS A 294 4.26 -8.42 -5.45
C HIS A 294 5.41 -8.45 -6.45
N LYS A 295 6.27 -9.46 -6.38
CA LYS A 295 7.45 -9.60 -7.24
C LYS A 295 7.10 -9.85 -8.71
N ALA A 296 5.97 -10.48 -8.99
CA ALA A 296 5.51 -10.78 -10.35
C ALA A 296 5.34 -9.52 -11.23
N LEU A 297 5.15 -8.34 -10.62
CA LEU A 297 5.09 -7.06 -11.32
C LEU A 297 6.45 -6.60 -11.86
N GLY A 298 7.57 -7.17 -11.39
CA GLY A 298 8.91 -6.82 -11.89
C GLY A 298 9.42 -5.45 -11.41
N MET A 299 9.05 -5.05 -10.19
CA MET A 299 9.46 -3.78 -9.58
C MET A 299 10.80 -3.87 -8.83
N GLY A 300 11.59 -4.94 -9.06
CA GLY A 300 12.84 -5.26 -8.37
C GLY A 300 12.61 -6.11 -7.12
N ASP A 301 13.12 -7.34 -7.15
CA ASP A 301 12.94 -8.31 -6.05
C ASP A 301 13.59 -7.84 -4.75
N GLU A 302 14.70 -7.11 -4.87
CA GLU A 302 15.47 -6.50 -3.77
C GLU A 302 14.70 -5.41 -3.02
N ASN A 303 13.66 -4.85 -3.63
CA ASN A 303 12.83 -3.82 -3.01
C ASN A 303 11.80 -4.38 -2.03
N TYR A 304 11.68 -5.71 -1.91
CA TYR A 304 10.74 -6.37 -1.01
C TYR A 304 11.47 -7.19 0.05
N ARG A 305 10.93 -7.19 1.26
CA ARG A 305 11.37 -8.06 2.34
C ARG A 305 10.22 -8.44 3.25
N TYR A 306 10.39 -9.49 4.04
CA TYR A 306 9.54 -9.78 5.19
C TYR A 306 10.01 -9.01 6.42
N HIS A 307 9.05 -8.66 7.25
CA HIS A 307 9.26 -8.16 8.60
C HIS A 307 8.35 -8.94 9.54
N ASP A 308 8.90 -9.96 10.18
CA ASP A 308 8.16 -10.77 11.15
C ASP A 308 8.00 -9.95 12.45
N HIS A 309 6.82 -10.04 13.07
CA HIS A 309 6.52 -9.28 14.26
C HIS A 309 7.04 -9.98 15.52
N ASP A 310 7.95 -9.35 16.24
CA ASP A 310 8.44 -9.84 17.55
C ASP A 310 7.34 -9.86 18.62
N LYS A 311 6.35 -8.97 18.46
CA LYS A 311 5.21 -8.83 19.36
C LYS A 311 3.92 -8.96 18.58
N LEU A 312 3.18 -10.02 18.90
CA LEU A 312 1.89 -10.28 18.29
C LEU A 312 0.76 -9.49 18.96
N ALA A 313 -0.25 -9.11 18.18
CA ALA A 313 -1.51 -8.62 18.70
C ALA A 313 -2.21 -9.74 19.51
N HIS A 314 -3.06 -9.38 20.45
CA HIS A 314 -3.73 -10.34 21.35
C HIS A 314 -4.63 -11.35 20.62
N TYR A 315 -4.99 -11.09 19.38
CA TYR A 315 -5.82 -11.94 18.54
C TYR A 315 -5.01 -12.81 17.56
N ALA A 316 -3.69 -12.66 17.50
CA ALA A 316 -2.85 -13.34 16.52
C ALA A 316 -1.85 -14.28 17.17
N ASN A 317 -1.57 -15.41 16.54
CA ASN A 317 -0.49 -16.34 16.92
C ASN A 317 0.68 -16.32 15.91
N ALA A 318 0.55 -15.64 14.77
CA ALA A 318 1.62 -15.31 13.84
C ALA A 318 1.28 -14.02 13.08
N ALA A 319 2.30 -13.21 12.79
CA ALA A 319 2.15 -11.99 11.99
C ALA A 319 3.45 -11.68 11.24
N THR A 320 3.34 -11.25 10.01
CA THR A 320 4.45 -10.74 9.18
C THR A 320 3.94 -9.65 8.26
N ASP A 321 4.80 -8.66 8.01
CA ASP A 321 4.55 -7.66 6.98
C ASP A 321 5.40 -7.97 5.74
N ILE A 322 4.86 -7.66 4.57
CA ILE A 322 5.65 -7.45 3.36
C ILE A 322 5.94 -5.96 3.30
N GLU A 323 7.23 -5.61 3.39
CA GLU A 323 7.70 -4.25 3.27
C GLU A 323 8.27 -3.98 1.88
N PHE A 324 8.10 -2.73 1.43
CA PHE A 324 8.71 -2.21 0.19
C PHE A 324 9.71 -1.09 0.52
N GLN A 325 10.82 -1.03 -0.24
CA GLN A 325 11.83 0.02 -0.14
C GLN A 325 11.29 1.34 -0.70
N MET A 326 10.75 2.18 0.19
CA MET A 326 10.37 3.55 -0.14
C MET A 326 11.58 4.49 -0.08
N PRO A 327 11.51 5.72 -0.61
CA PRO A 327 12.55 6.74 -0.43
C PRO A 327 12.85 7.09 1.03
N PHE A 328 11.95 6.78 1.94
CA PHE A 328 12.07 6.98 3.39
C PHE A 328 12.26 5.66 4.17
N GLY A 329 12.82 4.64 3.53
CA GLY A 329 13.13 3.33 4.10
C GLY A 329 12.11 2.26 3.79
N PHE A 330 12.39 1.03 4.25
CA PHE A 330 11.43 -0.07 4.16
C PHE A 330 10.18 0.23 4.96
N LYS A 331 9.02 0.03 4.36
CA LYS A 331 7.71 0.27 4.96
C LYS A 331 6.72 -0.81 4.55
N GLU A 332 5.89 -1.17 5.51
CA GLU A 332 4.77 -2.10 5.34
C GLU A 332 3.85 -1.67 4.19
N VAL A 333 3.61 -2.59 3.26
CA VAL A 333 2.62 -2.45 2.18
C VAL A 333 1.49 -3.47 2.32
N GLU A 334 1.77 -4.64 2.92
CA GLU A 334 0.79 -5.68 3.18
C GLU A 334 1.09 -6.38 4.49
N GLY A 335 0.07 -6.57 5.34
CA GLY A 335 0.13 -7.39 6.54
C GLY A 335 -0.47 -8.78 6.31
N ILE A 336 0.13 -9.81 6.89
CA ILE A 336 -0.36 -11.19 6.87
C ILE A 336 -0.40 -11.68 8.31
N HIS A 337 -1.60 -12.09 8.78
CA HIS A 337 -1.83 -12.42 10.18
C HIS A 337 -2.57 -13.76 10.30
N SER A 338 -2.16 -14.59 11.25
CA SER A 338 -2.97 -15.68 11.75
C SER A 338 -3.74 -15.19 12.98
N ARG A 339 -5.05 -14.91 12.80
CA ARG A 339 -5.92 -14.23 13.78
C ARG A 339 -6.62 -15.17 14.76
N THR A 340 -6.38 -16.47 14.66
CA THR A 340 -7.11 -17.51 15.40
C THR A 340 -8.62 -17.44 15.13
N ASP A 341 -9.48 -17.76 16.10
CA ASP A 341 -10.94 -17.63 16.05
C ASP A 341 -11.47 -16.35 16.70
N PHE A 342 -10.57 -15.44 17.08
CA PHE A 342 -10.90 -14.27 17.92
C PHE A 342 -12.09 -13.48 17.42
N ASP A 343 -12.06 -13.01 16.17
CA ASP A 343 -13.10 -12.13 15.64
C ASP A 343 -14.47 -12.83 15.56
N LEU A 344 -14.50 -14.07 15.05
CA LEU A 344 -15.75 -14.84 14.96
C LEU A 344 -16.33 -15.16 16.34
N SER A 345 -15.47 -15.49 17.31
CA SER A 345 -15.86 -15.76 18.70
C SER A 345 -16.40 -14.50 19.39
N GLN A 346 -15.76 -13.34 19.18
CA GLN A 346 -16.27 -12.07 19.70
C GLN A 346 -17.62 -11.70 19.11
N HIS A 347 -17.80 -11.83 17.79
CA HIS A 347 -19.10 -11.59 17.16
C HIS A 347 -20.16 -12.59 17.61
N ALA A 348 -19.81 -13.85 17.83
CA ALA A 348 -20.73 -14.84 18.40
C ALA A 348 -21.19 -14.45 19.81
N GLN A 349 -20.25 -14.04 20.67
CA GLN A 349 -20.55 -13.60 22.04
C GLN A 349 -21.48 -12.37 22.05
N TYR A 350 -21.14 -11.31 21.29
CA TYR A 350 -21.91 -10.06 21.30
C TYR A 350 -23.27 -10.17 20.59
N SER A 351 -23.40 -11.07 19.62
CA SER A 351 -24.67 -11.28 18.89
C SER A 351 -25.56 -12.36 19.51
N GLY A 352 -25.02 -13.21 20.36
CA GLY A 352 -25.69 -14.41 20.88
C GLY A 352 -25.91 -15.49 19.81
N LYS A 353 -25.30 -15.37 18.63
CA LYS A 353 -25.45 -16.32 17.53
C LYS A 353 -24.25 -17.25 17.47
N LYS A 354 -24.47 -18.53 17.15
CA LYS A 354 -23.38 -19.47 16.88
C LYS A 354 -22.79 -19.17 15.51
N ILE A 355 -21.50 -18.84 15.48
CA ILE A 355 -20.71 -18.64 14.26
C ILE A 355 -19.74 -19.81 14.15
N GLU A 356 -20.26 -20.95 13.73
CA GLU A 356 -19.54 -22.22 13.64
C GLU A 356 -19.68 -22.81 12.24
N TYR A 357 -18.69 -23.62 11.85
CA TYR A 357 -18.73 -24.47 10.67
C TYR A 357 -18.94 -25.92 11.10
N PHE A 358 -19.92 -26.59 10.52
CA PHE A 358 -20.04 -28.04 10.64
C PHE A 358 -19.18 -28.71 9.59
N ASP A 359 -18.17 -29.43 10.03
CA ASP A 359 -17.25 -30.16 9.18
C ASP A 359 -17.75 -31.61 8.99
N PRO A 360 -18.22 -31.97 7.79
CA PRO A 360 -18.76 -33.31 7.55
C PRO A 360 -17.68 -34.40 7.57
N GLU A 361 -16.41 -34.05 7.32
CA GLU A 361 -15.30 -35.02 7.36
C GLU A 361 -14.95 -35.40 8.80
N LEU A 362 -14.98 -34.41 9.70
CA LEU A 362 -14.72 -34.61 11.12
C LEU A 362 -15.98 -34.96 11.93
N ASN A 363 -17.15 -34.81 11.33
CA ASN A 363 -18.45 -34.90 11.99
C ASN A 363 -18.52 -34.02 13.26
N LYS A 364 -18.00 -32.79 13.18
CA LYS A 364 -17.82 -31.88 14.32
C LYS A 364 -18.03 -30.43 13.89
N SER A 365 -18.62 -29.62 14.78
CA SER A 365 -18.69 -28.16 14.64
C SER A 365 -17.53 -27.50 15.37
N TYR A 366 -17.00 -26.42 14.77
CA TYR A 366 -15.98 -25.56 15.38
C TYR A 366 -16.07 -24.13 14.82
N THR A 367 -15.56 -23.16 15.56
CA THR A 367 -15.28 -21.81 15.04
C THR A 367 -14.01 -21.87 14.21
N PRO A 368 -14.04 -21.49 12.91
CA PRO A 368 -12.83 -21.50 12.08
C PRO A 368 -11.74 -20.55 12.58
N TYR A 369 -10.49 -20.91 12.34
CA TYR A 369 -9.38 -19.99 12.46
C TYR A 369 -9.24 -19.17 11.17
N VAL A 370 -8.60 -18.01 11.26
CA VAL A 370 -8.58 -17.03 10.17
C VAL A 370 -7.15 -16.66 9.82
N ILE A 371 -6.81 -16.71 8.53
CA ILE A 371 -5.60 -16.10 7.98
C ILE A 371 -6.03 -14.85 7.22
N GLU A 372 -5.50 -13.72 7.64
CA GLU A 372 -5.73 -12.42 7.01
C GLU A 372 -4.60 -12.07 6.05
N THR A 373 -4.94 -11.51 4.90
CA THR A 373 -4.04 -10.72 4.08
C THR A 373 -4.67 -9.36 3.85
N SER A 374 -3.98 -8.30 4.23
CA SER A 374 -4.50 -6.93 4.17
C SER A 374 -3.47 -5.99 3.54
N ILE A 375 -3.84 -5.37 2.42
CA ILE A 375 -2.99 -4.45 1.68
C ILE A 375 -3.68 -3.10 1.53
N GLY A 376 -2.96 -2.03 1.83
CA GLY A 376 -3.42 -0.67 1.53
C GLY A 376 -3.28 -0.37 0.04
N VAL A 377 -4.39 -0.11 -0.66
CA VAL A 377 -4.36 0.25 -2.10
C VAL A 377 -3.46 1.44 -2.34
N ASP A 378 -3.55 2.44 -1.47
CA ASP A 378 -2.81 3.70 -1.58
C ASP A 378 -1.31 3.52 -1.29
N ARG A 379 -0.95 2.61 -0.37
CA ARG A 379 0.45 2.22 -0.14
C ARG A 379 1.02 1.43 -1.32
N MET A 380 0.24 0.51 -1.89
CA MET A 380 0.62 -0.21 -3.11
C MET A 380 0.79 0.75 -4.29
N PHE A 381 -0.14 1.70 -4.46
CA PHE A 381 -0.02 2.77 -5.46
C PHE A 381 1.29 3.54 -5.31
N LEU A 382 1.61 3.98 -4.09
CA LEU A 382 2.86 4.69 -3.82
C LEU A 382 4.10 3.84 -4.09
N SER A 383 4.08 2.54 -3.72
CA SER A 383 5.17 1.60 -4.00
C SER A 383 5.43 1.49 -5.50
N VAL A 384 4.35 1.33 -6.29
CA VAL A 384 4.44 1.24 -7.75
C VAL A 384 5.01 2.55 -8.33
N MET A 385 4.55 3.70 -7.85
CA MET A 385 5.06 5.01 -8.31
C MET A 385 6.53 5.20 -7.92
N CYS A 386 6.94 4.84 -6.71
CA CYS A 386 8.33 4.93 -6.25
C CYS A 386 9.27 4.03 -7.07
N GLY A 387 8.87 2.80 -7.34
CA GLY A 387 9.67 1.86 -8.12
C GLY A 387 9.74 2.20 -9.61
N ALA A 388 8.69 2.84 -10.13
CA ALA A 388 8.57 3.20 -11.55
C ALA A 388 9.26 4.52 -11.92
N TYR A 389 9.36 5.48 -10.99
CA TYR A 389 9.89 6.82 -11.27
C TYR A 389 11.39 6.81 -11.52
N LYS A 390 11.81 7.30 -12.69
CA LYS A 390 13.22 7.43 -13.06
C LYS A 390 13.49 8.76 -13.76
N GLU A 391 14.65 9.33 -13.47
CA GLU A 391 15.25 10.43 -14.24
C GLU A 391 16.43 9.85 -15.01
N GLU A 392 16.37 9.86 -16.32
CA GLU A 392 17.39 9.29 -17.19
C GLU A 392 18.12 10.42 -17.94
N VAL A 393 19.45 10.33 -18.00
CA VAL A 393 20.28 11.20 -18.85
C VAL A 393 20.50 10.46 -20.16
N LEU A 394 20.11 11.09 -21.26
CA LEU A 394 20.23 10.54 -22.61
C LEU A 394 21.57 10.86 -23.24
N GLU A 395 21.89 10.14 -24.31
CA GLU A 395 23.01 10.51 -25.19
C GLU A 395 22.80 11.93 -25.70
N GLY A 396 23.78 12.83 -25.44
CA GLY A 396 23.66 14.26 -25.76
C GLY A 396 23.38 15.17 -24.55
N GLY A 397 23.17 14.61 -23.36
CA GLY A 397 23.01 15.36 -22.09
C GLY A 397 21.59 15.81 -21.77
N ASP A 398 20.63 15.56 -22.64
CA ASP A 398 19.20 15.76 -22.36
C ASP A 398 18.72 14.81 -21.26
N THR A 399 17.77 15.27 -20.44
CA THR A 399 17.14 14.44 -19.41
C THR A 399 15.72 14.07 -19.78
N ARG A 400 15.28 12.85 -19.43
CA ARG A 400 13.87 12.47 -19.45
C ARG A 400 13.41 11.97 -18.10
N VAL A 401 12.18 12.33 -17.73
CA VAL A 401 11.45 11.68 -16.66
C VAL A 401 10.60 10.57 -17.26
N VAL A 402 10.68 9.38 -16.72
CA VAL A 402 9.92 8.23 -17.17
C VAL A 402 9.34 7.47 -16.00
N LEU A 403 8.09 7.05 -16.12
CA LEU A 403 7.45 6.09 -15.23
C LEU A 403 7.51 4.69 -15.87
N ASN A 404 8.44 3.85 -15.43
CA ASN A 404 8.58 2.47 -15.89
C ASN A 404 7.50 1.57 -15.22
N LEU A 405 6.23 1.96 -15.38
CA LEU A 405 5.11 1.19 -14.85
C LEU A 405 5.04 -0.17 -15.57
N PRO A 406 4.75 -1.28 -14.84
CA PRO A 406 4.36 -2.53 -15.48
C PRO A 406 3.22 -2.25 -16.48
N ALA A 407 3.34 -2.73 -17.74
CA ALA A 407 2.38 -2.43 -18.79
C ALA A 407 0.94 -2.81 -18.40
N VAL A 408 0.79 -3.88 -17.61
CA VAL A 408 -0.48 -4.34 -17.04
C VAL A 408 -1.14 -3.29 -16.13
N LEU A 409 -0.35 -2.49 -15.42
CA LEU A 409 -0.83 -1.44 -14.51
C LEU A 409 -0.93 -0.05 -15.16
N ALA A 410 -0.27 0.19 -16.29
CA ALA A 410 -0.23 1.50 -16.94
C ALA A 410 -1.63 2.10 -17.13
N PRO A 411 -1.84 3.39 -16.80
CA PRO A 411 -3.14 4.06 -16.97
C PRO A 411 -3.60 4.04 -18.42
N VAL A 412 -2.69 4.37 -19.33
CA VAL A 412 -2.88 4.37 -20.77
C VAL A 412 -2.01 3.28 -21.37
N LYS A 413 -2.58 2.41 -22.19
CA LYS A 413 -1.86 1.27 -22.78
C LYS A 413 -1.08 1.64 -24.04
N ALA A 414 -1.66 2.53 -24.84
CA ALA A 414 -1.02 3.03 -26.04
C ALA A 414 -1.44 4.47 -26.33
N CYS A 415 -0.54 5.24 -26.95
CA CYS A 415 -0.87 6.54 -27.52
C CYS A 415 -0.68 6.52 -29.03
N VAL A 416 -1.71 6.88 -29.79
CA VAL A 416 -1.66 6.95 -31.25
C VAL A 416 -1.40 8.38 -31.68
N MET A 417 -0.42 8.57 -32.58
CA MET A 417 0.10 9.89 -32.94
C MET A 417 0.28 9.96 -34.48
N PRO A 418 -0.36 10.91 -35.18
CA PRO A 418 0.01 11.17 -36.57
C PRO A 418 1.36 11.88 -36.62
N LEU A 419 2.28 11.53 -37.52
CA LEU A 419 3.58 12.19 -37.63
C LEU A 419 3.40 13.70 -37.87
N VAL A 420 2.48 14.05 -38.75
CA VAL A 420 2.07 15.44 -39.07
C VAL A 420 0.55 15.56 -39.09
N LYS A 421 0.04 16.81 -38.91
CA LYS A 421 -1.41 17.11 -38.87
C LYS A 421 -2.07 17.31 -40.24
N LYS A 422 -1.70 16.54 -41.23
CA LYS A 422 -2.18 16.66 -42.58
C LYS A 422 -2.06 15.35 -43.35
N ASP A 423 -2.45 15.34 -44.58
CA ASP A 423 -2.25 14.27 -45.55
C ASP A 423 -2.97 12.96 -45.18
N GLY A 424 -4.10 13.03 -44.44
CA GLY A 424 -4.87 11.85 -44.03
C GLY A 424 -4.31 11.10 -42.82
N LEU A 425 -3.16 11.54 -42.22
CA LEU A 425 -2.55 10.85 -41.10
C LEU A 425 -3.37 10.96 -39.78
N PRO A 426 -3.97 12.13 -39.44
CA PRO A 426 -4.87 12.23 -38.30
C PRO A 426 -6.07 11.29 -38.39
N GLU A 427 -6.70 11.20 -39.56
CA GLU A 427 -7.85 10.34 -39.84
C GLU A 427 -7.46 8.87 -39.66
N LYS A 428 -6.33 8.45 -40.22
CA LYS A 428 -5.81 7.08 -40.04
C LYS A 428 -5.47 6.75 -38.61
N ALA A 429 -4.90 7.71 -37.87
CA ALA A 429 -4.63 7.54 -36.43
C ALA A 429 -5.93 7.37 -35.63
N ARG A 430 -7.01 8.08 -35.98
CA ARG A 430 -8.32 7.91 -35.35
C ARG A 430 -8.94 6.54 -35.66
N GLU A 431 -8.81 6.03 -36.88
CA GLU A 431 -9.24 4.66 -37.23
C GLU A 431 -8.56 3.62 -36.36
N ILE A 432 -7.24 3.75 -36.12
CA ILE A 432 -6.49 2.84 -35.25
C ILE A 432 -6.99 2.95 -33.82
N MET A 433 -7.23 4.16 -33.30
CA MET A 433 -7.82 4.33 -31.97
C MET A 433 -9.20 3.69 -31.87
N ASP A 434 -10.05 3.87 -32.89
CA ASP A 434 -11.39 3.29 -32.92
C ASP A 434 -11.37 1.76 -32.91
N MET A 435 -10.35 1.15 -33.50
CA MET A 435 -10.11 -0.29 -33.45
C MET A 435 -9.68 -0.73 -32.02
N LEU A 436 -8.82 0.03 -31.33
CA LEU A 436 -8.22 -0.38 -30.06
C LEU A 436 -9.06 -0.03 -28.83
N LYS A 437 -9.94 0.96 -28.89
CA LYS A 437 -10.68 1.53 -27.73
C LYS A 437 -11.60 0.56 -27.00
N TYR A 438 -12.01 -0.54 -27.62
CA TYR A 438 -12.89 -1.54 -27.00
C TYR A 438 -12.15 -2.42 -26.00
N ASP A 439 -10.83 -2.55 -26.13
CA ASP A 439 -10.01 -3.44 -25.32
C ASP A 439 -8.95 -2.70 -24.50
N PHE A 440 -8.57 -1.49 -24.93
CA PHE A 440 -7.46 -0.75 -24.33
C PHE A 440 -7.81 0.72 -24.10
N HIS A 441 -7.36 1.23 -22.97
CA HIS A 441 -7.33 2.66 -22.71
C HIS A 441 -6.24 3.30 -23.57
N THR A 442 -6.61 4.11 -24.56
CA THR A 442 -5.70 4.72 -25.52
C THR A 442 -5.81 6.25 -25.50
N ASN A 443 -4.69 6.92 -25.77
CA ASN A 443 -4.63 8.36 -25.95
C ASN A 443 -4.34 8.72 -27.41
N TYR A 444 -4.73 9.93 -27.79
CA TYR A 444 -4.36 10.56 -29.06
C TYR A 444 -3.56 11.83 -28.77
N ASP A 445 -2.43 12.03 -29.47
CA ASP A 445 -1.64 13.25 -29.34
C ASP A 445 -1.09 13.70 -30.70
N GLU A 446 -1.39 14.94 -31.08
CA GLU A 446 -0.90 15.57 -32.29
C GLU A 446 -0.24 16.94 -32.05
N LYS A 447 -0.08 17.33 -30.74
CA LYS A 447 0.46 18.64 -30.36
C LYS A 447 1.99 18.58 -30.27
N ASP A 448 2.67 19.55 -30.83
CA ASP A 448 4.14 19.68 -30.85
C ASP A 448 4.87 18.62 -31.70
N SER A 449 6.20 18.58 -31.61
CA SER A 449 7.03 17.59 -32.31
C SER A 449 6.83 16.19 -31.72
N ILE A 450 7.07 15.15 -32.52
CA ILE A 450 6.91 13.76 -32.14
C ILE A 450 7.75 13.41 -30.89
N GLY A 451 8.97 13.94 -30.76
CA GLY A 451 9.82 13.74 -29.61
C GLY A 451 9.20 14.27 -28.31
N LYS A 452 8.55 15.47 -28.35
CA LYS A 452 7.85 16.03 -27.19
C LYS A 452 6.63 15.19 -26.81
N ARG A 453 5.90 14.63 -27.77
CA ARG A 453 4.78 13.73 -27.55
C ARG A 453 5.23 12.44 -26.85
N TYR A 454 6.33 11.84 -27.30
CA TYR A 454 6.92 10.67 -26.64
C TYR A 454 7.26 10.98 -25.17
N ARG A 455 7.89 12.16 -24.89
CA ARG A 455 8.21 12.57 -23.52
C ARG A 455 6.98 12.66 -22.62
N ARG A 456 5.87 13.21 -23.12
CA ARG A 456 4.62 13.28 -22.36
C ARG A 456 4.09 11.89 -22.01
N GLN A 457 4.21 10.93 -22.94
CA GLN A 457 3.77 9.56 -22.71
C GLN A 457 4.73 8.79 -21.78
N ASP A 458 6.04 9.00 -21.91
CA ASP A 458 7.03 8.46 -20.99
C ASP A 458 6.75 8.92 -19.53
N ALA A 459 6.39 10.20 -19.34
CA ALA A 459 6.10 10.79 -18.05
C ALA A 459 4.84 10.24 -17.36
N ILE A 460 3.84 9.79 -18.12
CA ILE A 460 2.62 9.16 -17.56
C ILE A 460 2.68 7.63 -17.56
N GLY A 461 3.78 7.06 -18.06
CA GLY A 461 4.02 5.62 -18.02
C GLY A 461 3.32 4.82 -19.12
N THR A 462 2.94 5.44 -20.25
CA THR A 462 2.35 4.75 -21.41
C THR A 462 3.39 3.81 -22.04
N PRO A 463 3.19 2.49 -22.08
CA PRO A 463 4.20 1.54 -22.54
C PRO A 463 4.45 1.60 -24.04
N PHE A 464 3.47 2.00 -24.84
CA PHE A 464 3.56 2.00 -26.31
C PHE A 464 3.13 3.34 -26.91
N CYS A 465 3.93 3.85 -27.86
CA CYS A 465 3.53 4.96 -28.72
C CYS A 465 3.46 4.46 -30.16
N ILE A 466 2.32 4.66 -30.82
CA ILE A 466 2.04 4.21 -32.18
C ILE A 466 2.05 5.44 -33.08
N THR A 467 3.02 5.52 -34.00
CA THR A 467 3.17 6.63 -34.93
C THR A 467 2.67 6.25 -36.32
N VAL A 468 1.74 7.04 -36.81
CA VAL A 468 1.19 6.95 -38.15
C VAL A 468 1.95 7.93 -39.05
N ASP A 469 2.58 7.45 -40.09
CA ASP A 469 3.37 8.21 -41.07
C ASP A 469 2.83 8.07 -42.49
N HIS A 470 3.49 8.70 -43.48
CA HIS A 470 3.03 8.67 -44.87
C HIS A 470 3.10 7.26 -45.49
N ASP A 471 4.07 6.43 -45.08
CA ASP A 471 4.19 5.05 -45.53
C ASP A 471 3.03 4.19 -45.04
N THR A 472 2.47 4.52 -43.88
CA THR A 472 1.29 3.84 -43.31
C THR A 472 0.10 3.82 -44.24
N LEU A 473 -0.08 4.88 -45.06
CA LEU A 473 -1.19 4.97 -46.03
C LEU A 473 -1.02 4.00 -47.19
N ASN A 474 0.21 3.54 -47.45
CA ASN A 474 0.55 2.66 -48.57
C ASN A 474 0.67 1.20 -48.15
N ASP A 475 1.32 0.94 -46.98
CA ASP A 475 1.68 -0.40 -46.54
C ASP A 475 0.85 -0.94 -45.35
N ASN A 476 -0.07 -0.12 -44.83
CA ASN A 476 -0.92 -0.43 -43.66
C ASN A 476 -0.11 -0.85 -42.42
N CYS A 477 1.13 -0.31 -42.30
CA CYS A 477 2.01 -0.53 -41.12
C CYS A 477 2.23 0.78 -40.37
N VAL A 478 2.52 0.68 -39.09
CA VAL A 478 2.82 1.81 -38.19
C VAL A 478 4.14 1.59 -37.49
N THR A 479 4.74 2.66 -36.97
CA THR A 479 5.89 2.54 -36.09
C THR A 479 5.42 2.47 -34.64
N ILE A 480 5.71 1.35 -33.95
CA ILE A 480 5.50 1.20 -32.49
C ILE A 480 6.81 1.50 -31.75
N ARG A 481 6.74 2.39 -30.77
CA ARG A 481 7.87 2.71 -29.87
C ARG A 481 7.60 2.17 -28.49
N HIS A 482 8.57 1.44 -27.95
CA HIS A 482 8.58 0.92 -26.59
C HIS A 482 9.15 1.95 -25.61
N ARG A 483 8.41 2.29 -24.55
CA ARG A 483 8.82 3.28 -23.53
C ARG A 483 10.15 2.93 -22.88
N ASP A 484 10.31 1.66 -22.44
CA ASP A 484 11.42 1.27 -21.58
C ASP A 484 12.77 1.23 -22.31
N THR A 485 12.77 0.83 -23.56
CA THR A 485 13.98 0.69 -24.38
C THR A 485 14.17 1.82 -25.40
N MET A 486 13.11 2.62 -25.65
CA MET A 486 12.99 3.58 -26.76
C MET A 486 13.12 2.93 -28.16
N ALA A 487 13.20 1.61 -28.22
CA ALA A 487 13.25 0.89 -29.49
C ALA A 487 11.99 1.16 -30.31
N GLN A 488 12.17 1.25 -31.61
CA GLN A 488 11.10 1.48 -32.58
C GLN A 488 11.13 0.34 -33.60
N GLU A 489 9.96 -0.18 -33.93
CA GLU A 489 9.81 -1.21 -34.93
C GLU A 489 8.57 -0.92 -35.79
N ARG A 490 8.59 -1.39 -37.06
CA ARG A 490 7.46 -1.26 -37.94
C ARG A 490 6.61 -2.52 -37.90
N VAL A 491 5.32 -2.37 -37.62
CA VAL A 491 4.38 -3.48 -37.43
C VAL A 491 3.10 -3.23 -38.24
N ALA A 492 2.45 -4.30 -38.68
CA ALA A 492 1.14 -4.18 -39.34
C ALA A 492 0.07 -3.68 -38.35
N ILE A 493 -0.85 -2.85 -38.80
CA ILE A 493 -1.95 -2.34 -37.96
C ILE A 493 -2.76 -3.51 -37.40
N ASP A 494 -2.98 -4.56 -38.16
CA ASP A 494 -3.72 -5.76 -37.73
C ASP A 494 -3.07 -6.52 -36.57
N ASP A 495 -1.75 -6.39 -36.38
CA ASP A 495 -1.01 -7.03 -35.31
C ASP A 495 -1.06 -6.25 -33.97
N LEU A 496 -1.45 -4.97 -34.00
CA LEU A 496 -1.44 -4.08 -32.85
C LEU A 496 -2.23 -4.65 -31.66
N HIS A 497 -3.44 -5.16 -31.92
CA HIS A 497 -4.27 -5.74 -30.86
C HIS A 497 -3.55 -6.91 -30.17
N THR A 498 -2.92 -7.80 -30.94
CA THR A 498 -2.18 -8.95 -30.41
C THR A 498 -0.97 -8.52 -29.60
N ILE A 499 -0.20 -7.54 -30.10
CA ILE A 499 0.99 -6.99 -29.40
C ILE A 499 0.58 -6.38 -28.06
N LEU A 500 -0.43 -5.51 -28.06
CA LEU A 500 -0.91 -4.86 -26.84
C LEU A 500 -1.53 -5.86 -25.86
N SER A 501 -2.33 -6.81 -26.35
CA SER A 501 -2.92 -7.86 -25.52
C SER A 501 -1.85 -8.68 -24.81
N LYS A 502 -0.79 -9.08 -25.50
CA LYS A 502 0.30 -9.86 -24.92
C LYS A 502 1.04 -9.09 -23.82
N ALA A 503 1.29 -7.79 -24.02
CA ALA A 503 2.06 -6.98 -23.08
C ALA A 503 1.23 -6.47 -21.89
N CYS A 504 -0.05 -6.13 -22.11
CA CYS A 504 -0.90 -5.48 -21.12
C CYS A 504 -1.87 -6.42 -20.40
N ASN A 505 -1.89 -7.72 -20.72
CA ASN A 505 -2.76 -8.70 -20.09
C ASN A 505 -2.13 -9.23 -18.80
N MET A 506 -2.96 -9.39 -17.78
CA MET A 506 -2.55 -9.94 -16.47
C MET A 506 -2.15 -11.43 -16.54
N ARG A 507 -2.56 -12.14 -17.58
CA ARG A 507 -2.30 -13.58 -17.75
C ARG A 507 -0.83 -13.95 -17.63
N GLU A 508 0.05 -13.21 -18.32
CA GLU A 508 1.50 -13.52 -18.28
C GLU A 508 2.10 -13.19 -16.90
N THR A 509 1.59 -12.17 -16.23
CA THR A 509 1.98 -11.85 -14.86
C THR A 509 1.51 -12.95 -13.90
N PHE A 510 0.27 -13.42 -14.03
CA PHE A 510 -0.27 -14.50 -13.19
C PHE A 510 0.42 -15.86 -13.39
N LYS A 511 0.93 -16.15 -14.58
CA LYS A 511 1.73 -17.38 -14.81
C LYS A 511 2.99 -17.45 -13.95
N LYS A 512 3.54 -16.30 -13.52
CA LYS A 512 4.70 -16.24 -12.62
C LYS A 512 4.36 -16.62 -11.17
N LEU A 513 3.08 -16.76 -10.84
CA LEU A 513 2.62 -17.11 -9.49
C LEU A 513 2.57 -18.63 -9.25
N LYS A 514 2.68 -19.41 -10.32
CA LYS A 514 2.66 -20.89 -10.25
C LYS A 514 3.96 -21.48 -9.75
#